data_1ff978a3495588b39ced195d7d9480c4
#
_entry.id   1ff978a3495588b39ced195d7d9480c4
#
_cell.length_a   1.000
_cell.length_b   1.000
_cell.length_c   1.000
_cell.angle_alpha   90.00
_cell.angle_beta   90.00
_cell.angle_gamma   90.00
#
_symmetry.space_group_name_H-M   'P 1'
#
loop_
_entity.id
_entity.type
_entity.pdbx_description
1 polymer ?
#
loop_
_entity_poly.entity_id
_entity_poly.type
_entity_poly.pdbx_seq_one_letter_code
_entity_poly.pdbx_strand_id
1 'polypeptide(L)'
;MKTSKFIVYTVSIALMFTAGFLIGNTKDFKMPLCSFSASDNVIPVVNSNYFNITYNEISNAKESIDIILYEFKWYDSNNSVVKIRESLIDAAERGVSIRIILDQSEYWDQITELSKENKKTGDYLAGKGILVKYDSLKQTTHNKMLIIDNEIVILGSHNWGYSAFTKNNEASVMIKDKGTAEYYGDYFENLWNNL
;
A
#
# COMPACT_ATOMS: atom_id res chain seq x y z
N MET A 1 -14.15 -61.84 -29.62
CA MET A 1 -14.01 -60.63 -30.44
C MET A 1 -14.53 -59.42 -29.67
N LYS A 2 -13.81 -58.98 -28.59
CA LYS A 2 -14.14 -57.82 -27.75
C LYS A 2 -12.91 -57.20 -27.12
N THR A 3 -11.87 -56.86 -27.86
CA THR A 3 -10.61 -56.31 -27.33
C THR A 3 -10.07 -55.10 -28.09
N SER A 4 -10.85 -54.47 -29.01
CA SER A 4 -10.29 -53.36 -29.79
C SER A 4 -10.90 -51.96 -29.47
N LYS A 5 -11.82 -51.85 -28.52
CA LYS A 5 -12.45 -50.53 -28.21
C LYS A 5 -11.82 -49.83 -26.99
N PHE A 6 -10.98 -50.48 -26.21
CA PHE A 6 -10.40 -49.87 -24.99
C PHE A 6 -9.10 -49.09 -25.24
N ILE A 7 -8.42 -49.36 -26.37
CA ILE A 7 -7.11 -48.72 -26.65
C ILE A 7 -7.25 -47.33 -27.27
N VAL A 8 -8.39 -47.03 -27.92
CA VAL A 8 -8.62 -45.75 -28.62
C VAL A 8 -8.95 -44.63 -27.64
N TYR A 9 -9.55 -44.93 -26.47
CA TYR A 9 -9.89 -43.89 -25.51
C TYR A 9 -8.71 -43.47 -24.63
N THR A 10 -7.72 -44.29 -24.39
CA THR A 10 -6.55 -43.98 -23.59
C THR A 10 -5.54 -43.08 -24.31
N VAL A 11 -5.46 -43.16 -25.62
CA VAL A 11 -4.54 -42.32 -26.42
C VAL A 11 -5.13 -40.92 -26.63
N SER A 12 -6.45 -40.78 -26.71
CA SER A 12 -7.10 -39.46 -26.86
C SER A 12 -7.05 -38.61 -25.58
N ILE A 13 -7.04 -39.21 -24.39
CA ILE A 13 -6.94 -38.48 -23.12
C ILE A 13 -5.50 -38.03 -22.85
N ALA A 14 -4.49 -38.82 -23.24
CA ALA A 14 -3.09 -38.44 -23.09
C ALA A 14 -2.69 -37.27 -24.01
N LEU A 15 -3.29 -37.17 -25.20
CA LEU A 15 -3.03 -36.06 -26.13
C LEU A 15 -3.72 -34.75 -25.73
N MET A 16 -4.81 -34.79 -24.97
CA MET A 16 -5.44 -33.56 -24.43
C MET A 16 -4.68 -33.01 -23.21
N PHE A 17 -4.02 -33.84 -22.44
CA PHE A 17 -3.20 -33.36 -21.29
C PHE A 17 -1.86 -32.78 -21.71
N THR A 18 -1.28 -33.20 -22.83
CA THR A 18 -0.02 -32.64 -23.33
C THR A 18 -0.20 -31.35 -24.13
N ALA A 19 -1.36 -31.12 -24.74
CA ALA A 19 -1.65 -29.88 -25.45
C ALA A 19 -2.01 -28.73 -24.47
N GLY A 20 -2.52 -29.03 -23.29
CA GLY A 20 -2.84 -28.02 -22.26
C GLY A 20 -1.63 -27.45 -21.53
N PHE A 21 -0.48 -28.13 -21.54
CA PHE A 21 0.73 -27.71 -20.82
C PHE A 21 1.68 -26.84 -21.68
N LEU A 22 1.41 -26.67 -22.97
CA LEU A 22 2.25 -25.89 -23.89
C LEU A 22 1.70 -24.51 -24.25
N ILE A 23 0.57 -24.09 -23.66
CA ILE A 23 -0.01 -22.74 -23.90
C ILE A 23 0.03 -21.87 -22.63
N GLY A 24 0.88 -22.22 -21.69
CA GLY A 24 1.28 -21.37 -20.57
C GLY A 24 2.47 -20.48 -20.92
N ASN A 25 2.50 -19.91 -22.13
CA ASN A 25 3.40 -18.79 -22.40
C ASN A 25 2.86 -17.61 -21.61
N THR A 26 3.47 -17.34 -20.44
CA THR A 26 3.43 -16.01 -19.85
C THR A 26 3.87 -15.04 -20.94
N LYS A 27 2.90 -14.43 -21.59
CA LYS A 27 3.19 -13.23 -22.39
C LYS A 27 3.78 -12.27 -21.38
N ASP A 28 5.09 -12.02 -21.47
CA ASP A 28 5.68 -10.87 -20.85
C ASP A 28 4.79 -9.68 -21.21
N PHE A 29 3.99 -9.22 -20.28
CA PHE A 29 3.20 -8.02 -20.43
C PHE A 29 4.21 -6.89 -20.46
N LYS A 30 4.77 -6.66 -21.66
CA LYS A 30 5.49 -5.41 -21.92
C LYS A 30 4.45 -4.31 -21.83
N MET A 31 4.48 -3.57 -20.74
CA MET A 31 3.75 -2.30 -20.71
C MET A 31 4.11 -1.54 -21.99
N PRO A 32 3.11 -1.12 -22.80
CA PRO A 32 3.41 -0.26 -23.91
C PRO A 32 4.20 0.92 -23.34
N LEU A 33 5.31 1.27 -23.98
CA LEU A 33 5.97 2.56 -23.77
C LEU A 33 4.99 3.64 -24.26
N CYS A 34 3.91 3.85 -23.53
CA CYS A 34 3.20 5.10 -23.60
C CYS A 34 4.20 6.15 -23.15
N SER A 35 4.56 7.02 -24.05
CA SER A 35 5.07 8.33 -23.68
C SER A 35 3.93 9.01 -22.91
N PHE A 36 3.81 8.69 -21.61
CA PHE A 36 2.90 9.37 -20.74
C PHE A 36 3.45 10.79 -20.64
N SER A 37 2.84 11.70 -21.39
CA SER A 37 2.98 13.13 -21.12
C SER A 37 2.14 13.41 -19.88
N ALA A 38 2.64 12.95 -18.73
CA ALA A 38 2.15 13.42 -17.45
C ALA A 38 2.32 14.94 -17.47
N SER A 39 1.34 15.67 -16.98
CA SER A 39 1.66 16.96 -16.38
C SER A 39 2.78 16.66 -15.38
N ASP A 40 3.85 17.46 -15.31
CA ASP A 40 4.99 17.25 -14.41
C ASP A 40 4.57 17.07 -12.95
N ASN A 41 3.29 17.27 -12.64
CA ASN A 41 2.67 17.21 -11.33
C ASN A 41 2.02 15.85 -10.98
N VAL A 42 1.82 14.94 -11.94
CA VAL A 42 1.17 13.63 -11.69
C VAL A 42 2.13 12.50 -12.07
N ILE A 43 2.60 11.78 -11.09
CA ILE A 43 3.64 10.75 -11.24
C ILE A 43 3.05 9.38 -10.91
N PRO A 44 2.92 8.47 -11.89
CA PRO A 44 2.53 7.09 -11.64
C PRO A 44 3.55 6.36 -10.77
N VAL A 45 3.07 5.64 -9.78
CA VAL A 45 3.88 4.90 -8.82
C VAL A 45 3.41 3.45 -8.79
N VAL A 46 4.23 2.53 -9.28
CA VAL A 46 3.86 1.12 -9.38
C VAL A 46 4.83 0.22 -8.63
N ASN A 47 4.29 -0.83 -8.03
CA ASN A 47 5.05 -1.92 -7.42
C ASN A 47 6.13 -1.40 -6.44
N SER A 48 7.35 -1.93 -6.51
CA SER A 48 8.46 -1.61 -5.60
C SER A 48 8.96 -0.16 -5.68
N ASN A 49 8.61 0.60 -6.73
CA ASN A 49 8.99 2.02 -6.82
C ASN A 49 8.31 2.87 -5.73
N TYR A 50 7.18 2.40 -5.19
CA TYR A 50 6.47 3.10 -4.13
C TYR A 50 7.35 3.34 -2.91
N PHE A 51 8.11 2.33 -2.48
CA PHE A 51 9.01 2.48 -1.33
C PHE A 51 10.00 3.64 -1.51
N ASN A 52 10.71 3.67 -2.63
CA ASN A 52 11.74 4.70 -2.86
C ASN A 52 11.15 6.11 -2.91
N ILE A 53 10.01 6.27 -3.58
CA ILE A 53 9.31 7.56 -3.70
C ILE A 53 8.82 8.01 -2.33
N THR A 54 8.09 7.17 -1.61
CA THR A 54 7.54 7.50 -0.30
C THR A 54 8.64 7.79 0.72
N TYR A 55 9.69 6.98 0.74
CA TYR A 55 10.84 7.20 1.62
C TYR A 55 11.52 8.55 1.35
N ASN A 56 11.73 8.89 0.08
CA ASN A 56 12.36 10.15 -0.30
C ASN A 56 11.49 11.36 0.06
N GLU A 57 10.18 11.31 -0.20
CA GLU A 57 9.30 12.44 0.12
C GLU A 57 9.16 12.62 1.65
N ILE A 58 9.05 11.55 2.44
CA ILE A 58 9.07 11.62 3.92
C ILE A 58 10.40 12.21 4.42
N SER A 59 11.52 11.73 3.88
CA SER A 59 12.86 12.19 4.29
C SER A 59 13.10 13.68 3.99
N ASN A 60 12.44 14.23 2.98
CA ASN A 60 12.56 15.63 2.56
C ASN A 60 11.45 16.54 3.10
N ALA A 61 10.46 16.01 3.81
CA ALA A 61 9.38 16.77 4.43
C ALA A 61 9.92 17.84 5.39
N LYS A 62 9.30 19.02 5.39
CA LYS A 62 9.76 20.20 6.14
C LYS A 62 8.77 20.68 7.19
N GLU A 63 7.47 20.54 6.94
CA GLU A 63 6.42 21.14 7.77
C GLU A 63 5.49 20.09 8.36
N SER A 64 4.87 19.26 7.51
CA SER A 64 3.83 18.34 7.96
C SER A 64 3.75 17.05 7.14
N ILE A 65 3.29 15.99 7.80
CA ILE A 65 2.95 14.70 7.18
C ILE A 65 1.65 14.21 7.79
N ASP A 66 0.61 14.08 6.96
CA ASP A 66 -0.68 13.50 7.35
C ASP A 66 -0.88 12.17 6.61
N ILE A 67 -1.20 11.13 7.36
CA ILE A 67 -1.27 9.76 6.85
C ILE A 67 -2.60 9.12 7.23
N ILE A 68 -3.25 8.45 6.26
CA ILE A 68 -4.38 7.56 6.52
C ILE A 68 -4.04 6.19 5.94
N LEU A 69 -4.00 5.16 6.77
CA LEU A 69 -3.66 3.81 6.34
C LEU A 69 -4.61 2.75 6.86
N TYR A 70 -5.01 1.87 5.94
CA TYR A 70 -5.67 0.62 6.26
C TYR A 70 -4.74 -0.33 7.02
N GLU A 71 -3.48 -0.48 6.55
CA GLU A 71 -2.51 -1.40 7.13
C GLU A 71 -1.11 -0.77 7.23
N PHE A 72 -0.55 -0.77 8.45
CA PHE A 72 0.84 -0.45 8.73
C PHE A 72 1.44 -1.57 9.59
N LYS A 73 1.99 -2.58 8.93
CA LYS A 73 2.49 -3.78 9.59
C LYS A 73 3.71 -3.52 10.46
N TRP A 74 3.74 -4.24 11.58
CA TRP A 74 4.91 -4.30 12.43
C TRP A 74 5.92 -5.34 11.91
N TYR A 75 7.19 -4.99 11.96
CA TYR A 75 8.31 -5.91 11.72
C TYR A 75 9.43 -5.63 12.72
N ASP A 76 10.04 -6.71 13.25
CA ASP A 76 11.19 -6.62 14.16
C ASP A 76 12.53 -6.64 13.40
N SER A 77 12.55 -7.13 12.16
CA SER A 77 13.73 -7.18 11.30
C SER A 77 13.80 -6.01 10.33
N ASN A 78 15.01 -5.54 10.02
CA ASN A 78 15.23 -4.45 9.08
C ASN A 78 14.71 -4.81 7.67
N ASN A 79 13.72 -4.06 7.20
CA ASN A 79 13.14 -4.16 5.88
C ASN A 79 12.61 -2.78 5.41
N SER A 80 11.99 -2.74 4.22
CA SER A 80 11.46 -1.49 3.65
C SER A 80 10.40 -0.80 4.52
N VAL A 81 9.55 -1.55 5.22
CA VAL A 81 8.51 -1.00 6.11
C VAL A 81 9.13 -0.39 7.36
N VAL A 82 10.13 -1.08 7.94
CA VAL A 82 10.91 -0.55 9.07
C VAL A 82 11.62 0.75 8.68
N LYS A 83 12.22 0.81 7.49
CA LYS A 83 12.87 2.03 7.00
C LYS A 83 11.90 3.20 6.87
N ILE A 84 10.68 2.97 6.38
CA ILE A 84 9.63 4.01 6.35
C ILE A 84 9.26 4.44 7.78
N ARG A 85 9.07 3.48 8.69
CA ARG A 85 8.76 3.79 10.09
C ARG A 85 9.85 4.66 10.74
N GLU A 86 11.11 4.30 10.55
CA GLU A 86 12.23 5.08 11.08
C GLU A 86 12.34 6.46 10.39
N SER A 87 12.08 6.57 9.08
CA SER A 87 12.09 7.88 8.40
C SER A 87 11.02 8.85 8.91
N LEU A 88 9.86 8.34 9.38
CA LEU A 88 8.86 9.16 10.07
C LEU A 88 9.38 9.66 11.42
N ILE A 89 10.08 8.82 12.17
CA ILE A 89 10.68 9.22 13.45
C ILE A 89 11.75 10.29 13.21
N ASP A 90 12.64 10.07 12.25
CA ASP A 90 13.66 11.05 11.86
C ASP A 90 13.02 12.39 11.41
N ALA A 91 11.89 12.35 10.70
CA ALA A 91 11.16 13.56 10.31
C ALA A 91 10.56 14.28 11.54
N ALA A 92 9.97 13.55 12.48
CA ALA A 92 9.47 14.13 13.73
C ALA A 92 10.60 14.74 14.57
N GLU A 93 11.77 14.11 14.64
CA GLU A 93 12.96 14.64 15.31
C GLU A 93 13.49 15.93 14.65
N ARG A 94 13.28 16.10 13.31
CA ARG A 94 13.56 17.35 12.60
C ARG A 94 12.53 18.46 12.88
N GLY A 95 11.43 18.16 13.58
CA GLY A 95 10.36 19.10 13.91
C GLY A 95 9.18 19.08 12.95
N VAL A 96 9.11 18.10 12.04
CA VAL A 96 7.95 17.90 11.15
C VAL A 96 6.75 17.44 11.98
N SER A 97 5.60 18.10 11.82
CA SER A 97 4.34 17.69 12.45
C SER A 97 3.78 16.47 11.78
N ILE A 98 3.63 15.34 12.50
CA ILE A 98 3.17 14.08 11.90
C ILE A 98 1.90 13.60 12.59
N ARG A 99 0.86 13.32 11.79
CA ARG A 99 -0.42 12.78 12.24
C ARG A 99 -0.78 11.54 11.42
N ILE A 100 -1.23 10.50 12.09
CA ILE A 100 -1.55 9.22 11.44
C ILE A 100 -2.92 8.74 11.91
N ILE A 101 -3.79 8.40 10.96
CA ILE A 101 -5.03 7.64 11.19
C ILE A 101 -4.79 6.21 10.72
N LEU A 102 -5.00 5.25 11.61
CA LEU A 102 -4.90 3.82 11.32
C LEU A 102 -6.26 3.15 11.41
N ASP A 103 -6.56 2.27 10.46
CA ASP A 103 -7.74 1.42 10.52
C ASP A 103 -7.70 0.53 11.75
N GLN A 104 -8.87 0.37 12.38
CA GLN A 104 -9.12 -0.70 13.32
C GLN A 104 -10.46 -1.35 13.00
N SER A 105 -10.53 -2.65 13.13
CA SER A 105 -11.72 -3.42 12.85
C SER A 105 -11.84 -4.62 13.78
N GLU A 106 -13.07 -5.00 14.05
CA GLU A 106 -13.40 -6.23 14.76
C GLU A 106 -14.25 -7.13 13.88
N TYR A 107 -14.15 -8.42 14.11
CA TYR A 107 -14.97 -9.41 13.46
C TYR A 107 -15.47 -10.42 14.49
N TRP A 108 -16.79 -10.58 14.61
CA TRP A 108 -17.41 -11.43 15.64
C TRP A 108 -16.91 -11.08 17.06
N ASP A 109 -16.96 -9.80 17.43
CA ASP A 109 -16.50 -9.27 18.72
C ASP A 109 -15.00 -9.56 19.03
N GLN A 110 -14.21 -9.81 18.00
CA GLN A 110 -12.78 -10.04 18.12
C GLN A 110 -11.99 -9.04 17.27
N ILE A 111 -11.05 -8.37 17.90
CA ILE A 111 -10.11 -7.45 17.20
C ILE A 111 -9.30 -8.24 16.18
N THR A 112 -9.27 -7.77 14.95
CA THR A 112 -8.56 -8.43 13.85
C THR A 112 -7.04 -8.40 14.04
N GLU A 113 -6.32 -9.32 13.41
CA GLU A 113 -4.84 -9.31 13.42
C GLU A 113 -4.30 -8.03 12.78
N LEU A 114 -4.94 -7.51 11.74
CA LEU A 114 -4.60 -6.22 11.13
C LEU A 114 -4.67 -5.10 12.17
N SER A 115 -5.74 -5.02 12.95
CA SER A 115 -5.89 -4.00 13.99
C SER A 115 -4.84 -4.13 15.10
N LYS A 116 -4.45 -5.34 15.46
CA LYS A 116 -3.37 -5.57 16.44
C LYS A 116 -2.02 -5.09 15.90
N GLU A 117 -1.71 -5.37 14.63
CA GLU A 117 -0.51 -4.90 13.96
C GLU A 117 -0.48 -3.37 13.86
N ASN A 118 -1.59 -2.76 13.41
CA ASN A 118 -1.75 -1.32 13.36
C ASN A 118 -1.56 -0.68 14.73
N LYS A 119 -2.18 -1.28 15.77
CA LYS A 119 -2.04 -0.79 17.14
C LYS A 119 -0.60 -0.87 17.64
N LYS A 120 0.09 -1.99 17.39
CA LYS A 120 1.51 -2.14 17.78
C LYS A 120 2.39 -1.08 17.13
N THR A 121 2.20 -0.83 15.83
CA THR A 121 2.95 0.20 15.10
C THR A 121 2.58 1.60 15.57
N GLY A 122 1.29 1.89 15.73
CA GLY A 122 0.82 3.21 16.15
C GLY A 122 1.25 3.56 17.57
N ASP A 123 1.15 2.62 18.53
CA ASP A 123 1.59 2.83 19.91
C ASP A 123 3.12 3.10 19.98
N TYR A 124 3.90 2.41 19.15
CA TYR A 124 5.35 2.65 19.05
C TYR A 124 5.64 4.06 18.52
N LEU A 125 4.96 4.48 17.44
CA LEU A 125 5.12 5.81 16.86
C LEU A 125 4.63 6.91 17.80
N ALA A 126 3.52 6.70 18.52
CA ALA A 126 3.04 7.63 19.54
C ALA A 126 4.07 7.81 20.67
N GLY A 127 4.74 6.74 21.08
CA GLY A 127 5.88 6.80 22.03
C GLY A 127 7.08 7.59 21.51
N LYS A 128 7.13 7.92 20.22
CA LYS A 128 8.14 8.76 19.56
C LYS A 128 7.67 10.20 19.28
N GLY A 129 6.50 10.58 19.82
CA GLY A 129 5.97 11.93 19.69
C GLY A 129 5.11 12.17 18.43
N ILE A 130 4.83 11.14 17.64
CA ILE A 130 3.92 11.21 16.49
C ILE A 130 2.48 11.08 16.97
N LEU A 131 1.58 11.92 16.45
CA LEU A 131 0.16 11.86 16.81
C LEU A 131 -0.52 10.73 16.05
N VAL A 132 -1.11 9.78 16.76
CA VAL A 132 -1.80 8.63 16.16
C VAL A 132 -3.23 8.54 16.69
N LYS A 133 -4.18 8.37 15.79
CA LYS A 133 -5.57 8.03 16.08
C LYS A 133 -5.95 6.74 15.38
N TYR A 134 -6.95 6.06 15.92
CA TYR A 134 -7.54 4.86 15.33
C TYR A 134 -8.97 5.17 14.95
N ASP A 135 -9.42 4.67 13.81
CA ASP A 135 -10.79 4.91 13.36
C ASP A 135 -11.84 4.12 14.18
N SER A 136 -13.09 4.21 13.75
CA SER A 136 -14.20 3.50 14.41
C SER A 136 -14.18 2.02 14.07
N LEU A 137 -14.34 1.14 15.06
CA LEU A 137 -14.53 -0.30 14.85
C LEU A 137 -15.72 -0.67 13.93
N LYS A 138 -16.62 0.30 13.68
CA LYS A 138 -17.82 0.10 12.86
C LYS A 138 -17.66 0.50 11.39
N GLN A 139 -16.58 1.16 11.05
CA GLN A 139 -16.36 1.67 9.70
C GLN A 139 -14.91 1.42 9.29
N THR A 140 -14.71 0.67 8.22
CA THR A 140 -13.37 0.40 7.69
C THR A 140 -12.81 1.62 6.97
N THR A 141 -11.65 2.08 7.39
CA THR A 141 -10.87 3.12 6.71
C THR A 141 -9.87 2.47 5.75
N HIS A 142 -10.34 2.13 4.53
CA HIS A 142 -9.52 1.41 3.54
C HIS A 142 -8.59 2.32 2.71
N ASN A 143 -8.22 3.48 3.27
CA ASN A 143 -7.31 4.43 2.63
C ASN A 143 -5.84 3.97 2.67
N LYS A 144 -5.06 4.41 1.70
CA LYS A 144 -3.61 4.37 1.68
C LYS A 144 -3.18 5.71 1.09
N MET A 145 -3.10 6.70 1.96
CA MET A 145 -2.90 8.11 1.58
C MET A 145 -1.87 8.77 2.48
N LEU A 146 -1.03 9.59 1.86
CA LEU A 146 0.01 10.38 2.49
C LEU A 146 -0.05 11.78 1.91
N ILE A 147 -0.11 12.79 2.76
CA ILE A 147 -0.08 14.21 2.39
C ILE A 147 1.18 14.80 3.04
N ILE A 148 2.01 15.48 2.25
CA ILE A 148 3.28 16.04 2.72
C ILE A 148 3.30 17.53 2.42
N ASP A 149 3.62 18.33 3.44
CA ASP A 149 3.82 19.79 3.40
C ASP A 149 2.64 20.55 2.75
N ASN A 150 1.44 19.94 2.74
CA ASN A 150 0.27 20.45 2.03
C ASN A 150 0.52 20.77 0.54
N GLU A 151 1.44 20.05 -0.09
CA GLU A 151 1.86 20.21 -1.48
C GLU A 151 1.83 18.90 -2.26
N ILE A 152 2.08 17.77 -1.61
CA ILE A 152 2.22 16.45 -2.24
C ILE A 152 1.19 15.49 -1.66
N VAL A 153 0.51 14.75 -2.55
CA VAL A 153 -0.36 13.64 -2.17
C VAL A 153 0.15 12.36 -2.82
N ILE A 154 0.32 11.29 -2.03
CA ILE A 154 0.55 9.94 -2.54
C ILE A 154 -0.63 9.08 -2.11
N LEU A 155 -1.35 8.51 -3.08
CA LEU A 155 -2.50 7.66 -2.79
C LEU A 155 -2.61 6.50 -3.78
N GLY A 156 -3.23 5.39 -3.34
CA GLY A 156 -3.42 4.23 -4.21
C GLY A 156 -3.69 2.93 -3.45
N SER A 157 -3.15 1.82 -3.97
CA SER A 157 -3.43 0.49 -3.43
C SER A 157 -2.40 0.00 -2.40
N HIS A 158 -1.22 0.62 -2.30
CA HIS A 158 -0.12 0.13 -1.46
C HIS A 158 -0.44 0.20 0.03
N ASN A 159 -0.68 -0.94 0.66
CA ASN A 159 -0.59 -1.07 2.11
C ASN A 159 0.87 -0.94 2.57
N TRP A 160 1.08 -0.52 3.83
CA TRP A 160 2.43 -0.45 4.38
C TRP A 160 2.83 -1.79 5.00
N GLY A 161 3.07 -2.74 4.11
CA GLY A 161 3.51 -4.09 4.38
C GLY A 161 4.60 -4.53 3.42
N TYR A 162 5.47 -5.44 3.86
CA TYR A 162 6.62 -5.89 3.06
C TYR A 162 6.23 -6.39 1.66
N SER A 163 5.13 -7.15 1.56
CA SER A 163 4.69 -7.69 0.28
C SER A 163 4.21 -6.60 -0.68
N ALA A 164 3.49 -5.59 -0.19
CA ALA A 164 3.07 -4.45 -1.01
C ALA A 164 4.26 -3.64 -1.55
N PHE A 165 5.34 -3.54 -0.78
CA PHE A 165 6.54 -2.80 -1.19
C PHE A 165 7.51 -3.61 -2.07
N THR A 166 7.34 -4.94 -2.19
CA THR A 166 8.38 -5.78 -2.83
C THR A 166 7.88 -6.86 -3.76
N LYS A 167 6.62 -7.31 -3.65
CA LYS A 167 6.15 -8.53 -4.32
C LYS A 167 4.84 -8.37 -5.07
N ASN A 168 3.91 -7.55 -4.52
CA ASN A 168 2.59 -7.41 -5.10
C ASN A 168 2.62 -6.57 -6.37
N ASN A 169 1.62 -6.77 -7.21
CA ASN A 169 1.26 -5.80 -8.24
C ASN A 169 0.39 -4.74 -7.61
N GLU A 170 0.92 -3.55 -7.44
CA GLU A 170 0.28 -2.41 -6.80
C GLU A 170 0.36 -1.18 -7.70
N ALA A 171 -0.62 -0.30 -7.60
CA ALA A 171 -0.65 0.96 -8.34
C ALA A 171 -1.06 2.11 -7.44
N SER A 172 -0.28 3.17 -7.46
CA SER A 172 -0.52 4.43 -6.76
C SER A 172 -0.14 5.60 -7.68
N VAL A 173 -0.42 6.79 -7.21
CA VAL A 173 -0.03 8.02 -7.89
C VAL A 173 0.51 9.00 -6.85
N MET A 174 1.55 9.73 -7.22
CA MET A 174 1.99 10.92 -6.51
C MET A 174 1.57 12.15 -7.30
N ILE A 175 0.94 13.09 -6.63
CA ILE A 175 0.43 14.34 -7.20
C ILE A 175 1.12 15.50 -6.46
N LYS A 176 1.82 16.36 -7.20
CA LYS A 176 2.47 17.55 -6.68
C LYS A 176 1.63 18.77 -7.07
N ASP A 177 0.54 18.95 -6.35
CA ASP A 177 -0.43 20.03 -6.60
C ASP A 177 -1.07 20.49 -5.28
N LYS A 178 -0.87 21.74 -4.95
CA LYS A 178 -1.34 22.33 -3.70
C LYS A 178 -2.86 22.26 -3.55
N GLY A 179 -3.63 22.51 -4.60
CA GLY A 179 -5.09 22.44 -4.54
C GLY A 179 -5.59 21.03 -4.26
N THR A 180 -4.95 20.02 -4.85
CA THR A 180 -5.23 18.61 -4.56
C THR A 180 -4.83 18.26 -3.12
N ALA A 181 -3.68 18.74 -2.65
CA ALA A 181 -3.23 18.50 -1.28
C ALA A 181 -4.15 19.16 -0.24
N GLU A 182 -4.61 20.39 -0.49
CA GLU A 182 -5.61 21.08 0.35
C GLU A 182 -6.93 20.28 0.40
N TYR A 183 -7.44 19.82 -0.74
CA TYR A 183 -8.68 19.02 -0.79
C TYR A 183 -8.60 17.74 0.06
N TYR A 184 -7.50 17.00 -0.05
CA TYR A 184 -7.28 15.80 0.77
C TYR A 184 -6.92 16.13 2.21
N GLY A 185 -6.31 17.28 2.46
CA GLY A 185 -6.09 17.84 3.80
C GLY A 185 -7.42 18.09 4.53
N ASP A 186 -8.39 18.72 3.88
CA ASP A 186 -9.74 18.94 4.42
C ASP A 186 -10.44 17.60 4.72
N TYR A 187 -10.28 16.59 3.85
CA TYR A 187 -10.79 15.25 4.11
C TYR A 187 -10.10 14.61 5.33
N PHE A 188 -8.77 14.73 5.45
CA PHE A 188 -8.04 14.27 6.62
C PHE A 188 -8.51 14.95 7.90
N GLU A 189 -8.63 16.28 7.89
CA GLU A 189 -9.09 17.06 9.04
C GLU A 189 -10.50 16.64 9.48
N ASN A 190 -11.40 16.43 8.52
CA ASN A 190 -12.74 15.95 8.84
C ASN A 190 -12.70 14.59 9.56
N LEU A 191 -11.93 13.63 9.07
CA LEU A 191 -11.76 12.35 9.76
C LEU A 191 -11.09 12.53 11.11
N TRP A 192 -9.98 13.27 11.17
CA TRP A 192 -9.21 13.50 12.39
C TRP A 192 -10.03 14.09 13.52
N ASN A 193 -10.89 15.06 13.22
CA ASN A 193 -11.69 15.76 14.22
C ASN A 193 -12.92 14.97 14.70
N ASN A 194 -13.31 13.91 13.98
CA ASN A 194 -14.43 13.04 14.33
C ASN A 194 -14.00 11.73 15.03
N LEU A 195 -12.69 11.50 15.22
CA LEU A 195 -12.09 10.42 15.97
C LEU A 195 -11.58 10.91 17.32
#